data_0b7eb20bf7ee499d5ab51ae798f5aa23
#
_entry.id   0b7eb20bf7ee499d5ab51ae798f5aa23
#
_cell.length_a   1.000
_cell.length_b   1.000
_cell.length_c   1.000
_cell.angle_alpha   90.00
_cell.angle_beta   90.00
_cell.angle_gamma   90.00
#
_symmetry.space_group_name_H-M   'P 1'
#
loop_
_entity.id
_entity.type
_entity.pdbx_description
1 polymer ?
#
loop_
_entity_poly.entity_id
_entity_poly.type
_entity_poly.pdbx_seq_one_letter_code
_entity_poly.pdbx_strand_id
1 'polypeptide(L)'
;MNKISPFRCNSKPDHLYPDIYSISTDKENNLKKNTLKYLINVTLFIDMTSIAVLGFLLGFVIPKGQGYSSQKYFLGLHRHDWADIHLYLALLLLPLLFFHVWFNWTWVVQSTKRYLGDHWKSFLWAITFAWIIVLIVGWFAVKF
;
A
#
# COMPACT_ATOMS: atom_id res chain seq x y z
N MET A 1 -4.86 5.48 -79.55
CA MET A 1 -5.95 5.84 -78.61
C MET A 1 -5.60 5.23 -77.23
N ASN A 2 -4.85 5.96 -76.40
CA ASN A 2 -4.48 5.49 -75.08
C ASN A 2 -5.48 6.06 -74.06
N LYS A 3 -6.26 5.13 -73.44
CA LYS A 3 -7.13 5.46 -72.30
C LYS A 3 -6.30 5.56 -71.04
N ILE A 4 -6.10 6.76 -70.56
CA ILE A 4 -5.54 7.05 -69.23
C ILE A 4 -6.69 6.84 -68.26
N SER A 5 -6.60 5.83 -67.41
CA SER A 5 -7.50 5.62 -66.26
C SER A 5 -7.17 6.62 -65.16
N PRO A 6 -8.17 7.27 -64.53
CA PRO A 6 -7.90 8.20 -63.45
C PRO A 6 -7.52 7.42 -62.19
N PHE A 7 -6.34 7.72 -61.67
CA PHE A 7 -5.88 7.28 -60.34
C PHE A 7 -6.86 7.80 -59.29
N ARG A 8 -7.69 6.92 -58.72
CA ARG A 8 -8.55 7.24 -57.58
C ARG A 8 -7.71 7.15 -56.33
N CYS A 9 -7.19 8.29 -55.86
CA CYS A 9 -6.65 8.44 -54.51
C CYS A 9 -7.81 8.25 -53.50
N ASN A 10 -7.98 7.05 -53.04
CA ASN A 10 -8.85 6.74 -51.93
C ASN A 10 -7.97 6.68 -50.66
N SER A 11 -7.39 7.82 -50.28
CA SER A 11 -6.75 7.97 -49.01
C SER A 11 -7.79 8.46 -47.99
N LYS A 12 -8.40 7.54 -47.25
CA LYS A 12 -9.03 7.87 -45.97
C LYS A 12 -7.90 8.31 -45.01
N PRO A 13 -7.91 9.55 -44.52
CA PRO A 13 -6.92 10.02 -43.55
C PRO A 13 -7.32 9.69 -42.10
N ASP A 14 -8.13 8.64 -41.90
CA ASP A 14 -8.82 8.44 -40.62
C ASP A 14 -7.97 7.73 -39.55
N HIS A 15 -6.69 7.43 -39.80
CA HIS A 15 -5.84 6.69 -38.85
C HIS A 15 -4.57 7.37 -38.40
N LEU A 16 -4.35 8.67 -38.72
CA LEU A 16 -3.06 9.32 -38.43
C LEU A 16 -3.06 10.31 -37.26
N TYR A 17 -4.23 10.62 -36.68
CA TYR A 17 -4.32 11.44 -35.48
C TYR A 17 -5.03 10.60 -34.39
N PRO A 18 -4.29 10.01 -33.44
CA PRO A 18 -4.92 9.60 -32.19
C PRO A 18 -5.55 10.87 -31.62
N ASP A 19 -6.84 10.80 -31.33
CA ASP A 19 -7.62 11.92 -30.82
C ASP A 19 -6.84 12.60 -29.69
N ILE A 20 -6.45 13.84 -29.88
CA ILE A 20 -5.74 14.65 -28.87
C ILE A 20 -6.52 14.64 -27.56
N TYR A 21 -7.83 14.49 -27.63
CA TYR A 21 -8.74 14.36 -26.50
C TYR A 21 -8.51 13.04 -25.73
N SER A 22 -8.30 11.92 -26.39
CA SER A 22 -8.05 10.63 -25.71
C SER A 22 -6.71 10.62 -25.00
N ILE A 23 -5.68 11.22 -25.62
CA ILE A 23 -4.35 11.35 -25.02
C ILE A 23 -4.39 12.26 -23.77
N SER A 24 -5.17 13.34 -23.81
CA SER A 24 -5.28 14.26 -22.65
C SER A 24 -6.01 13.62 -21.49
N THR A 25 -7.08 12.88 -21.73
CA THR A 25 -7.83 12.16 -20.69
C THR A 25 -7.03 11.02 -20.07
N ASP A 26 -6.27 10.28 -20.87
CA ASP A 26 -5.39 9.21 -20.37
C ASP A 26 -4.25 9.76 -19.51
N LYS A 27 -3.68 10.89 -19.90
CA LYS A 27 -2.65 11.58 -19.12
C LYS A 27 -3.19 12.07 -17.78
N GLU A 28 -4.37 12.67 -17.77
CA GLU A 28 -5.03 13.15 -16.54
C GLU A 28 -5.35 11.99 -15.59
N ASN A 29 -5.90 10.89 -16.09
CA ASN A 29 -6.20 9.69 -15.31
C ASN A 29 -4.94 9.05 -14.73
N ASN A 30 -3.84 9.02 -15.48
CA ASN A 30 -2.55 8.52 -14.99
C ASN A 30 -1.95 9.43 -13.92
N LEU A 31 -2.07 10.76 -14.03
CA LEU A 31 -1.64 11.70 -13.01
C LEU A 31 -2.43 11.50 -11.71
N LYS A 32 -3.75 11.39 -11.77
CA LYS A 32 -4.61 11.14 -10.59
C LYS A 32 -4.23 9.82 -9.90
N LYS A 33 -4.02 8.73 -10.65
CA LYS A 33 -3.58 7.44 -10.09
C LYS A 33 -2.22 7.53 -9.40
N ASN A 34 -1.27 8.24 -10.00
CA ASN A 34 0.07 8.38 -9.43
C ASN A 34 0.05 9.24 -8.16
N THR A 35 -0.75 10.32 -8.14
CA THR A 35 -0.93 11.17 -6.97
C THR A 35 -1.57 10.37 -5.82
N LEU A 36 -2.58 9.55 -6.11
CA LEU A 36 -3.21 8.71 -5.10
C LEU A 36 -2.23 7.70 -4.50
N LYS A 37 -1.43 7.04 -5.34
CA LYS A 37 -0.38 6.12 -4.86
C LYS A 37 0.64 6.83 -3.96
N TYR A 38 1.05 8.04 -4.35
CA TYR A 38 1.97 8.84 -3.56
C TYR A 38 1.38 9.19 -2.19
N LEU A 39 0.13 9.69 -2.15
CA LEU A 39 -0.55 10.02 -0.91
C LEU A 39 -0.67 8.81 0.03
N ILE A 40 -1.06 7.65 -0.49
CA ILE A 40 -1.15 6.41 0.30
C ILE A 40 0.21 6.04 0.86
N ASN A 41 1.27 6.12 0.06
CA ASN A 41 2.63 5.78 0.52
C ASN A 41 3.12 6.73 1.62
N VAL A 42 2.89 8.03 1.47
CA VAL A 42 3.28 9.02 2.49
C VAL A 42 2.49 8.83 3.77
N THR A 43 1.17 8.66 3.67
CA THR A 43 0.31 8.43 4.84
C THR A 43 0.69 7.13 5.55
N LEU A 44 0.95 6.06 4.80
CA LEU A 44 1.41 4.78 5.35
C LEU A 44 2.75 4.94 6.10
N PHE A 45 3.68 5.70 5.53
CA PHE A 45 4.99 5.96 6.18
C PHE A 45 4.83 6.73 7.50
N ILE A 46 3.99 7.77 7.50
CA ILE A 46 3.71 8.56 8.70
C ILE A 46 3.06 7.68 9.78
N ASP A 47 2.06 6.89 9.41
CA ASP A 47 1.33 6.03 10.33
C ASP A 47 2.24 4.93 10.92
N MET A 48 3.02 4.23 10.09
CA MET A 48 4.00 3.25 10.56
C MET A 48 5.03 3.85 11.52
N THR A 49 5.54 5.05 11.20
CA THR A 49 6.51 5.74 12.07
C THR A 49 5.87 6.10 13.40
N SER A 50 4.63 6.59 13.38
CA SER A 50 3.88 6.94 14.60
C SER A 50 3.63 5.72 15.48
N ILE A 51 3.21 4.59 14.90
CA ILE A 51 3.01 3.32 15.63
C ILE A 51 4.31 2.83 16.24
N ALA A 52 5.43 2.90 15.50
CA ALA A 52 6.73 2.47 15.99
C ALA A 52 7.20 3.31 17.17
N VAL A 53 7.05 4.65 17.09
CA VAL A 53 7.40 5.57 18.18
C VAL A 53 6.53 5.32 19.41
N LEU A 54 5.20 5.21 19.23
CA LEU A 54 4.29 4.93 20.34
C LEU A 54 4.52 3.56 20.95
N GLY A 55 4.80 2.54 20.15
CA GLY A 55 5.15 1.21 20.64
C GLY A 55 6.42 1.22 21.49
N PHE A 56 7.45 1.97 21.05
CA PHE A 56 8.66 2.17 21.81
C PHE A 56 8.39 2.91 23.16
N LEU A 57 7.61 3.99 23.12
CA LEU A 57 7.23 4.73 24.34
C LEU A 57 6.47 3.84 25.33
N LEU A 58 5.49 3.08 24.86
CA LEU A 58 4.70 2.16 25.69
C LEU A 58 5.53 1.00 26.24
N GLY A 59 6.54 0.53 25.48
CA GLY A 59 7.36 -0.59 25.88
C GLY A 59 8.46 -0.22 26.87
N PHE A 60 9.13 0.93 26.67
CA PHE A 60 10.38 1.27 27.35
C PHE A 60 10.30 2.52 28.23
N VAL A 61 9.47 3.51 27.88
CA VAL A 61 9.43 4.81 28.54
C VAL A 61 8.30 4.93 29.55
N ILE A 62 7.12 4.46 29.18
CA ILE A 62 5.93 4.58 30.02
C ILE A 62 5.87 3.41 31.01
N PRO A 63 5.96 3.62 32.33
CA PRO A 63 6.05 2.56 33.31
C PRO A 63 4.82 1.65 33.33
N LYS A 64 5.06 0.35 33.42
CA LYS A 64 4.01 -0.68 33.57
C LYS A 64 3.49 -0.63 34.99
N GLY A 65 2.45 0.10 35.23
CA GLY A 65 1.78 0.43 36.47
C GLY A 65 1.65 -0.61 37.60
N GLN A 66 2.76 -0.98 38.24
CA GLN A 66 2.76 -1.72 39.53
C GLN A 66 3.15 -0.83 40.71
N GLY A 67 3.08 0.50 40.59
CA GLY A 67 3.48 1.43 41.62
C GLY A 67 2.44 2.52 41.89
N TYR A 68 2.71 3.37 42.91
CA TYR A 68 1.91 4.48 43.39
C TYR A 68 1.26 5.29 42.26
N SER A 69 0.04 5.78 42.46
CA SER A 69 -0.84 6.40 41.45
C SER A 69 -0.27 7.61 40.70
N SER A 70 0.83 8.22 41.16
CA SER A 70 1.48 9.36 40.49
C SER A 70 2.36 8.99 39.28
N GLN A 71 2.74 7.73 39.11
CA GLN A 71 3.63 7.27 38.03
C GLN A 71 2.87 6.81 36.78
N LYS A 72 1.54 6.93 36.76
CA LYS A 72 0.70 6.45 35.65
C LYS A 72 0.52 7.46 34.53
N TYR A 73 0.98 8.69 34.73
CA TYR A 73 0.81 9.79 33.78
C TYR A 73 2.14 10.11 33.07
N PHE A 74 2.09 10.17 31.76
CA PHE A 74 3.18 10.64 30.92
C PHE A 74 2.64 11.74 30.00
N LEU A 75 3.24 12.95 30.04
CA LEU A 75 2.77 14.14 29.32
C LEU A 75 1.28 14.44 29.52
N GLY A 76 0.78 14.25 30.76
CA GLY A 76 -0.63 14.55 31.11
C GLY A 76 -1.65 13.50 30.70
N LEU A 77 -1.24 12.43 30.00
CA LEU A 77 -2.10 11.33 29.60
C LEU A 77 -1.79 10.07 30.42
N HIS A 78 -2.82 9.30 30.71
CA HIS A 78 -2.68 8.00 31.36
C HIS A 78 -2.11 6.97 30.36
N ARG A 79 -1.38 5.96 30.84
CA ARG A 79 -0.83 4.89 29.99
C ARG A 79 -1.90 4.23 29.10
N HIS A 80 -3.13 4.11 29.60
CA HIS A 80 -4.24 3.52 28.84
C HIS A 80 -4.59 4.35 27.60
N ASP A 81 -4.62 5.67 27.75
CA ASP A 81 -4.90 6.59 26.64
C ASP A 81 -3.84 6.48 25.51
N TRP A 82 -2.57 6.31 25.90
CA TRP A 82 -1.49 6.06 24.95
C TRP A 82 -1.65 4.71 24.21
N ALA A 83 -2.11 3.68 24.92
CA ALA A 83 -2.40 2.38 24.33
C ALA A 83 -3.59 2.45 23.36
N ASP A 84 -4.62 3.23 23.67
CA ASP A 84 -5.77 3.44 22.82
C ASP A 84 -5.38 4.19 21.53
N ILE A 85 -4.55 5.23 21.63
CA ILE A 85 -4.02 5.93 20.45
C ILE A 85 -3.23 4.96 19.56
N HIS A 86 -2.36 4.13 20.15
CA HIS A 86 -1.61 3.12 19.42
C HIS A 86 -2.54 2.12 18.71
N LEU A 87 -3.61 1.69 19.37
CA LEU A 87 -4.61 0.80 18.81
C LEU A 87 -5.35 1.43 17.61
N TYR A 88 -5.78 2.69 17.74
CA TYR A 88 -6.46 3.39 16.63
C TYR A 88 -5.56 3.58 15.41
N LEU A 89 -4.29 3.90 15.61
CA LEU A 89 -3.31 3.96 14.52
C LEU A 89 -3.09 2.59 13.89
N ALA A 90 -3.00 1.52 14.68
CA ALA A 90 -2.88 0.16 14.16
C ALA A 90 -4.12 -0.26 13.35
N LEU A 91 -5.32 0.15 13.76
CA LEU A 91 -6.54 -0.07 12.99
C LEU A 91 -6.57 0.73 11.68
N LEU A 92 -6.01 1.93 11.68
CA LEU A 92 -5.86 2.75 10.47
C LEU A 92 -4.83 2.16 9.50
N LEU A 93 -3.75 1.57 10.03
CA LEU A 93 -2.70 0.92 9.24
C LEU A 93 -3.25 -0.19 8.35
N LEU A 94 -4.20 -0.98 8.83
CA LEU A 94 -4.74 -2.13 8.09
C LEU A 94 -5.37 -1.76 6.74
N PRO A 95 -6.33 -0.82 6.66
CA PRO A 95 -6.88 -0.41 5.37
C PRO A 95 -5.85 0.32 4.49
N LEU A 96 -4.94 1.11 5.07
CA LEU A 96 -3.86 1.76 4.31
C LEU A 96 -2.94 0.73 3.66
N LEU A 97 -2.55 -0.30 4.39
CA LEU A 97 -1.73 -1.41 3.89
C LEU A 97 -2.47 -2.19 2.79
N PHE A 98 -3.76 -2.44 2.98
CA PHE A 98 -4.60 -3.10 1.97
C PHE A 98 -4.62 -2.30 0.66
N PHE A 99 -4.89 -1.01 0.70
CA PHE A 99 -4.88 -0.16 -0.49
C PHE A 99 -3.48 -0.03 -1.10
N HIS A 100 -2.44 0.08 -0.27
CA HIS A 100 -1.06 0.10 -0.76
C HIS A 100 -0.73 -1.14 -1.59
N VAL A 101 -1.01 -2.33 -1.07
CA VAL A 101 -0.78 -3.59 -1.79
C VAL A 101 -1.67 -3.68 -3.03
N TRP A 102 -2.95 -3.31 -2.92
CA TRP A 102 -3.90 -3.33 -4.04
C TRP A 102 -3.43 -2.49 -5.23
N PHE A 103 -3.03 -1.23 -4.99
CA PHE A 103 -2.56 -0.34 -6.04
C PHE A 103 -1.19 -0.73 -6.61
N ASN A 104 -0.39 -1.45 -5.85
CA ASN A 104 0.94 -1.92 -6.27
C ASN A 104 0.96 -3.40 -6.66
N TRP A 105 -0.18 -4.08 -6.72
CA TRP A 105 -0.28 -5.52 -6.99
C TRP A 105 0.44 -5.94 -8.26
N THR A 106 0.24 -5.21 -9.35
CA THR A 106 0.88 -5.49 -10.64
C THR A 106 2.41 -5.47 -10.53
N TRP A 107 2.96 -4.51 -9.79
CA TRP A 107 4.40 -4.40 -9.55
C TRP A 107 4.91 -5.57 -8.70
N VAL A 108 4.20 -5.94 -7.65
CA VAL A 108 4.54 -7.08 -6.78
C VAL A 108 4.62 -8.36 -7.61
N VAL A 109 3.58 -8.64 -8.41
CA VAL A 109 3.54 -9.84 -9.24
C VAL A 109 4.65 -9.85 -10.30
N GLN A 110 4.88 -8.73 -10.98
CA GLN A 110 5.92 -8.64 -12.00
C GLN A 110 7.33 -8.77 -11.41
N SER A 111 7.59 -8.15 -10.27
CA SER A 111 8.86 -8.28 -9.56
C SER A 111 9.09 -9.72 -9.10
N THR A 112 8.08 -10.34 -8.50
CA THR A 112 8.17 -11.73 -8.05
C THR A 112 8.44 -12.68 -9.22
N LYS A 113 7.76 -12.51 -10.36
CA LYS A 113 8.02 -13.27 -11.57
C LYS A 113 9.45 -13.10 -12.09
N ARG A 114 9.97 -11.87 -12.05
CA ARG A 114 11.35 -11.58 -12.52
C ARG A 114 12.42 -12.27 -11.68
N TYR A 115 12.23 -12.33 -10.36
CA TYR A 115 13.23 -12.91 -9.45
C TYR A 115 13.10 -14.43 -9.27
N LEU A 116 11.88 -14.98 -9.32
CA LEU A 116 11.61 -16.39 -9.02
C LEU A 116 11.23 -17.23 -10.26
N GLY A 117 11.12 -16.65 -11.45
CA GLY A 117 10.78 -17.38 -12.67
C GLY A 117 9.49 -18.19 -12.51
N ASP A 118 9.53 -19.49 -12.80
CA ASP A 118 8.35 -20.36 -12.77
C ASP A 118 7.79 -20.63 -11.35
N HIS A 119 8.59 -20.40 -10.31
CA HIS A 119 8.23 -20.68 -8.90
C HIS A 119 7.50 -19.52 -8.19
N TRP A 120 7.17 -18.44 -8.89
CA TRP A 120 6.56 -17.23 -8.30
C TRP A 120 5.24 -17.50 -7.56
N LYS A 121 4.42 -18.43 -8.07
CA LYS A 121 3.14 -18.80 -7.42
C LYS A 121 3.37 -19.50 -6.09
N SER A 122 4.30 -20.47 -6.07
CA SER A 122 4.68 -21.21 -4.85
C SER A 122 5.23 -20.28 -3.77
N PHE A 123 6.01 -19.27 -4.17
CA PHE A 123 6.55 -18.28 -3.25
C PHE A 123 5.48 -17.37 -2.63
N LEU A 124 4.51 -16.91 -3.42
CA LEU A 124 3.37 -16.13 -2.88
C LEU A 124 2.54 -16.95 -1.89
N TRP A 125 2.30 -18.22 -2.19
CA TRP A 125 1.65 -19.14 -1.26
C TRP A 125 2.46 -19.34 0.02
N ALA A 126 3.78 -19.52 -0.10
CA ALA A 126 4.67 -19.67 1.05
C ALA A 126 4.64 -18.45 1.97
N ILE A 127 4.66 -17.23 1.43
CA ILE A 127 4.52 -15.99 2.22
C ILE A 127 3.17 -15.94 2.93
N THR A 128 2.09 -16.29 2.26
CA THR A 128 0.75 -16.31 2.85
C THR A 128 0.66 -17.30 4.02
N PHE A 129 1.21 -18.51 3.85
CA PHE A 129 1.28 -19.51 4.91
C PHE A 129 2.18 -19.05 6.07
N ALA A 130 3.34 -18.46 5.79
CA ALA A 130 4.22 -17.91 6.81
C ALA A 130 3.52 -16.85 7.66
N TRP A 131 2.71 -15.98 7.04
CA TRP A 131 1.92 -14.97 7.74
C TRP A 131 0.89 -15.59 8.69
N ILE A 132 0.17 -16.62 8.23
CA ILE A 132 -0.80 -17.37 9.05
C ILE A 132 -0.11 -18.02 10.25
N ILE A 133 1.06 -18.63 10.04
CA ILE A 133 1.85 -19.24 11.11
C ILE A 133 2.27 -18.20 12.14
N VAL A 134 2.76 -17.03 11.73
CA VAL A 134 3.14 -15.93 12.64
C VAL A 134 1.93 -15.48 13.49
N LEU A 135 0.75 -15.35 12.89
CA LEU A 135 -0.47 -14.98 13.62
C LEU A 135 -0.87 -16.03 14.65
N ILE A 136 -0.80 -17.32 14.29
CA ILE A 136 -1.12 -18.43 15.19
C ILE A 136 -0.11 -18.47 16.35
N VAL A 137 1.19 -18.39 16.06
CA VAL A 137 2.24 -18.38 17.09
C VAL A 137 2.09 -17.16 18.01
N GLY A 138 1.82 -15.98 17.46
CA GLY A 138 1.56 -14.78 18.23
C GLY A 138 0.34 -14.92 19.15
N TRP A 139 -0.74 -15.53 18.66
CA TRP A 139 -1.93 -15.80 19.46
C TRP A 139 -1.65 -16.77 20.62
N PHE A 140 -0.89 -17.84 20.35
CA PHE A 140 -0.48 -18.78 21.40
C PHE A 140 0.42 -18.11 22.44
N ALA A 141 1.41 -17.32 22.00
CA ALA A 141 2.35 -16.64 22.89
C ALA A 141 1.68 -15.63 23.85
N VAL A 142 0.53 -15.07 23.45
CA VAL A 142 -0.24 -14.15 24.31
C VAL A 142 -1.17 -14.91 25.27
N LYS A 143 -1.60 -16.13 24.88
CA LYS A 143 -2.57 -16.89 25.67
C LYS A 143 -1.92 -17.77 26.74
N PHE A 144 -0.64 -18.16 26.55
CA PHE A 144 0.16 -18.97 27.48
C PHE A 144 1.31 -18.18 28.07
#